data_8bc574ad2cfad503f32f312db490ff18
#
_entry.id   8bc574ad2cfad503f32f312db490ff18
#
_cell.length_a   1.000
_cell.length_b   1.000
_cell.length_c   1.000
_cell.angle_alpha   90.00
_cell.angle_beta   90.00
_cell.angle_gamma   90.00
#
_symmetry.space_group_name_H-M   'P 1'
#
loop_
_entity.id
_entity.type
_entity.pdbx_description
1 polymer ?
#
loop_
_entity_poly.entity_id
_entity_poly.type
_entity_poly.pdbx_seq_one_letter_code
_entity_poly.pdbx_strand_id
1 'polypeptide(L)'
;MLRVTDGRSLGRLALNEDVQFGSTLQSDGTALPLKLTPQTAQHSQYLLYREPPRTYPNQAIHAWIAHWIYGDVPLYGLFRMQLWFGLAVLVLQLPYSIPKDIARIRQLRYGRRLKGPVLVSAAAFNKAVAGDGIGITTIDTKRPLRIPRDGENKHFLIVGDTGSGKSSIIRQMLYQVDARGDSAIVYDPACEFVKQFYNSRRGDIVLNPLDARMPYWNPSKELRRKAEAKALAVSLYQPEGVTNRFFVEAPQKIFAHLLSYLPTPEQLIQWMSNPEEIDRRVRNSEYWALIDPKAPQQRTGVLGSLNMSADSFRPLPKEDETTSVWTATEWAKTRRGWIFITSRPTMREALRPPGGRLS
;
A
#
# COMPACT_ATOMS: atom_id res chain seq x y z
N MET A 1 -16.38 -51.01 53.28
CA MET A 1 -16.45 -49.65 52.72
C MET A 1 -16.17 -48.67 53.85
N LEU A 2 -14.99 -48.05 53.87
CA LEU A 2 -14.69 -46.97 54.83
C LEU A 2 -15.63 -45.80 54.52
N ARG A 3 -16.65 -45.61 55.32
CA ARG A 3 -17.47 -44.40 55.21
C ARG A 3 -16.77 -43.29 56.01
N VAL A 4 -16.00 -42.51 55.37
CA VAL A 4 -15.53 -41.24 55.95
C VAL A 4 -16.77 -40.36 56.08
N THR A 5 -17.24 -40.17 57.31
CA THR A 5 -18.52 -39.54 57.58
C THR A 5 -18.49 -38.00 57.49
N ASP A 6 -17.32 -37.45 57.40
CA ASP A 6 -17.17 -36.00 57.06
C ASP A 6 -15.78 -35.71 56.40
N GLY A 7 -15.67 -34.65 55.64
CA GLY A 7 -14.42 -34.21 55.00
C GLY A 7 -13.29 -33.80 55.95
N ARG A 8 -13.60 -33.66 57.23
CA ARG A 8 -12.61 -33.32 58.28
C ARG A 8 -11.74 -34.52 58.62
N SER A 9 -12.27 -35.78 58.46
CA SER A 9 -11.50 -36.99 58.70
C SER A 9 -10.31 -37.16 57.77
N LEU A 10 -10.46 -36.77 56.53
CA LEU A 10 -9.36 -36.78 55.54
C LEU A 10 -8.29 -35.70 55.85
N GLY A 11 -8.73 -34.52 56.32
CA GLY A 11 -7.85 -33.47 56.77
C GLY A 11 -7.00 -33.88 57.97
N ARG A 12 -7.59 -34.59 58.91
CA ARG A 12 -6.88 -35.11 60.12
C ARG A 12 -5.85 -36.18 59.72
N LEU A 13 -6.17 -37.07 58.82
CA LEU A 13 -5.21 -38.02 58.26
C LEU A 13 -3.99 -37.33 57.64
N ALA A 14 -4.21 -36.29 56.87
CA ALA A 14 -3.16 -35.48 56.27
C ALA A 14 -2.31 -34.73 57.31
N LEU A 15 -2.93 -34.30 58.41
CA LEU A 15 -2.25 -33.61 59.53
C LEU A 15 -1.66 -34.56 60.57
N ASN A 16 -1.67 -35.88 60.33
CA ASN A 16 -1.19 -36.90 61.23
C ASN A 16 -1.91 -36.96 62.59
N GLU A 17 -3.20 -36.67 62.61
CA GLU A 17 -4.08 -36.76 63.79
C GLU A 17 -4.80 -38.09 63.82
N ASP A 18 -5.17 -38.58 65.02
CA ASP A 18 -5.95 -39.81 65.19
C ASP A 18 -7.40 -39.63 64.68
N VAL A 19 -7.88 -40.62 63.98
CA VAL A 19 -9.20 -40.63 63.34
C VAL A 19 -10.10 -41.71 63.95
N GLN A 20 -11.34 -41.41 64.22
CA GLN A 20 -12.32 -42.35 64.73
C GLN A 20 -13.02 -43.09 63.60
N PHE A 21 -13.07 -44.41 63.67
CA PHE A 21 -13.81 -45.26 62.78
C PHE A 21 -14.83 -46.11 63.51
N GLY A 22 -15.98 -46.35 62.86
CA GLY A 22 -16.95 -47.28 63.37
C GLY A 22 -16.43 -48.73 63.34
N SER A 23 -16.69 -49.47 64.40
CA SER A 23 -16.36 -50.94 64.46
C SER A 23 -17.51 -51.78 63.87
N THR A 24 -17.14 -52.86 63.18
CA THR A 24 -18.08 -53.86 62.73
C THR A 24 -18.13 -54.97 63.76
N LEU A 25 -19.35 -55.40 64.16
CA LEU A 25 -19.57 -56.54 65.00
C LEU A 25 -19.59 -57.83 64.18
N GLN A 26 -18.94 -58.84 64.67
CA GLN A 26 -19.12 -60.22 64.19
C GLN A 26 -20.49 -60.76 64.64
N SER A 27 -21.01 -61.80 63.99
CA SER A 27 -22.27 -62.44 64.29
C SER A 27 -22.40 -62.99 65.74
N ASP A 28 -21.24 -63.17 66.39
CA ASP A 28 -21.16 -63.59 67.82
C ASP A 28 -21.08 -62.42 68.81
N GLY A 29 -21.17 -61.21 68.31
CA GLY A 29 -21.15 -60.02 69.19
C GLY A 29 -19.73 -59.56 69.53
N THR A 30 -18.68 -60.21 69.06
CA THR A 30 -17.30 -59.76 69.31
C THR A 30 -16.87 -58.73 68.27
N ALA A 31 -16.23 -57.68 68.81
CA ALA A 31 -15.67 -56.63 67.90
C ALA A 31 -14.41 -57.17 67.23
N LEU A 32 -14.45 -57.27 65.93
CA LEU A 32 -13.25 -57.57 65.16
C LEU A 32 -12.25 -56.47 65.24
N PRO A 33 -10.98 -56.78 65.55
CA PRO A 33 -9.93 -55.83 65.19
C PRO A 33 -9.96 -55.59 63.69
N LEU A 34 -9.92 -54.35 63.29
CA LEU A 34 -10.11 -53.95 61.89
C LEU A 34 -9.12 -54.60 60.97
N LYS A 35 -9.45 -55.83 60.50
CA LYS A 35 -8.81 -56.40 59.28
C LYS A 35 -9.77 -56.13 58.13
N LEU A 36 -9.80 -54.91 57.67
CA LEU A 36 -10.50 -54.58 56.46
C LEU A 36 -9.67 -55.04 55.27
N THR A 37 -9.94 -56.24 54.80
CA THR A 37 -9.49 -56.66 53.50
C THR A 37 -10.46 -56.13 52.43
N PRO A 38 -10.04 -55.82 51.19
CA PRO A 38 -10.94 -55.38 50.11
C PRO A 38 -12.13 -56.32 49.90
N GLN A 39 -11.95 -57.62 50.12
CA GLN A 39 -12.99 -58.64 49.98
C GLN A 39 -14.05 -58.52 51.10
N THR A 40 -13.67 -58.18 52.30
CA THR A 40 -14.62 -57.99 53.43
C THR A 40 -15.45 -56.70 53.21
N ALA A 41 -14.90 -55.71 52.53
CA ALA A 41 -15.65 -54.46 52.23
C ALA A 41 -16.80 -54.71 51.23
N GLN A 42 -16.72 -55.69 50.34
CA GLN A 42 -17.78 -56.02 49.37
C GLN A 42 -18.94 -56.78 49.99
N HIS A 43 -18.73 -57.48 51.08
CA HIS A 43 -19.77 -58.33 51.74
C HIS A 43 -20.44 -57.67 52.92
N SER A 44 -19.95 -56.59 53.43
CA SER A 44 -20.48 -55.87 54.62
C SER A 44 -21.54 -54.85 54.32
N GLN A 45 -22.41 -55.13 53.35
CA GLN A 45 -23.37 -54.11 52.88
C GLN A 45 -24.32 -53.53 53.95
N TYR A 46 -24.50 -54.15 55.10
CA TYR A 46 -25.49 -53.70 56.08
C TYR A 46 -25.22 -54.14 57.53
N LEU A 47 -24.01 -54.12 58.02
CA LEU A 47 -23.78 -54.31 59.46
C LEU A 47 -24.14 -53.01 60.18
N LEU A 48 -25.24 -53.02 60.95
CA LEU A 48 -25.62 -51.98 61.85
C LEU A 48 -24.56 -51.78 62.95
N TYR A 49 -23.97 -50.63 62.99
CA TYR A 49 -23.00 -50.27 64.03
C TYR A 49 -23.73 -50.19 65.41
N ARG A 50 -23.49 -51.18 66.30
CA ARG A 50 -23.98 -51.21 67.64
C ARG A 50 -23.02 -50.71 68.72
N GLU A 51 -21.76 -50.51 68.36
CA GLU A 51 -20.74 -50.02 69.27
C GLU A 51 -20.28 -48.59 68.91
N PRO A 52 -19.82 -47.83 69.95
CA PRO A 52 -19.36 -46.50 69.76
C PRO A 52 -18.10 -46.56 68.88
N PRO A 53 -17.83 -45.55 68.04
CA PRO A 53 -16.69 -45.50 67.14
C PRO A 53 -15.40 -45.64 67.96
N ARG A 54 -14.50 -46.52 67.52
CA ARG A 54 -13.17 -46.68 68.09
C ARG A 54 -12.18 -45.74 67.43
N THR A 55 -11.28 -45.19 68.25
CA THR A 55 -10.18 -44.37 67.79
C THR A 55 -8.97 -45.23 67.44
N TYR A 56 -8.43 -45.06 66.26
CA TYR A 56 -7.22 -45.75 65.79
C TYR A 56 -6.11 -44.73 65.59
N PRO A 57 -4.87 -45.09 65.92
CA PRO A 57 -3.72 -44.22 65.69
C PRO A 57 -3.57 -44.01 64.18
N ASN A 58 -3.34 -42.76 63.80
CA ASN A 58 -3.24 -42.36 62.41
C ASN A 58 -2.20 -43.18 61.60
N GLN A 59 -1.11 -43.57 62.26
CA GLN A 59 -0.09 -44.37 61.66
C GLN A 59 -0.57 -45.77 61.20
N ALA A 60 -1.47 -46.42 61.97
CA ALA A 60 -2.06 -47.68 61.59
C ALA A 60 -3.00 -47.57 60.37
N ILE A 61 -3.74 -46.46 60.32
CA ILE A 61 -4.65 -46.17 59.19
C ILE A 61 -3.85 -45.88 57.94
N HIS A 62 -2.81 -45.10 58.05
CA HIS A 62 -1.91 -44.81 56.92
C HIS A 62 -1.26 -46.14 56.39
N ALA A 63 -0.79 -46.98 57.24
CA ALA A 63 -0.22 -48.24 56.85
C ALA A 63 -1.26 -49.16 56.15
N TRP A 64 -2.48 -49.20 56.63
CA TRP A 64 -3.56 -49.96 56.01
C TRP A 64 -3.95 -49.40 54.66
N ILE A 65 -4.11 -48.09 54.53
CA ILE A 65 -4.42 -47.42 53.24
C ILE A 65 -3.27 -47.65 52.25
N ALA A 66 -2.04 -47.48 52.66
CA ALA A 66 -0.89 -47.68 51.83
C ALA A 66 -0.82 -49.09 51.25
N HIS A 67 -1.07 -50.13 52.15
CA HIS A 67 -1.02 -51.52 51.76
C HIS A 67 -2.19 -51.95 50.85
N TRP A 68 -3.41 -51.65 51.26
CA TRP A 68 -4.61 -52.20 50.62
C TRP A 68 -5.17 -51.39 49.48
N ILE A 69 -4.95 -50.06 49.50
CA ILE A 69 -5.49 -49.16 48.48
C ILE A 69 -4.42 -48.80 47.45
N TYR A 70 -3.21 -48.54 47.93
CA TYR A 70 -2.14 -48.07 47.09
C TYR A 70 -1.01 -49.09 46.81
N GLY A 71 -1.17 -50.35 47.31
CA GLY A 71 -0.19 -51.41 47.08
C GLY A 71 1.20 -51.07 47.60
N ASP A 72 1.26 -50.47 48.80
CA ASP A 72 2.54 -50.00 49.45
C ASP A 72 3.27 -48.93 48.70
N VAL A 73 2.65 -48.30 47.68
CA VAL A 73 3.25 -47.18 46.95
C VAL A 73 3.07 -45.93 47.83
N PRO A 74 4.12 -45.19 48.14
CA PRO A 74 4.04 -43.96 48.87
C PRO A 74 3.21 -42.93 48.09
N LEU A 75 2.40 -42.13 48.79
CA LEU A 75 1.52 -41.09 48.19
C LEU A 75 2.24 -40.21 47.17
N TYR A 76 3.51 -39.88 47.42
CA TYR A 76 4.38 -39.19 46.47
C TYR A 76 4.58 -39.95 45.16
N GLY A 77 4.66 -41.28 45.19
CA GLY A 77 4.82 -42.11 44.01
C GLY A 77 3.62 -42.07 43.08
N LEU A 78 2.43 -41.97 43.62
CA LEU A 78 1.19 -41.82 42.84
C LEU A 78 1.09 -40.47 42.11
N PHE A 79 1.47 -39.39 42.82
CA PHE A 79 1.45 -38.07 42.21
C PHE A 79 2.60 -37.85 41.21
N ARG A 80 3.71 -38.57 41.34
CA ARG A 80 4.85 -38.42 40.43
C ARG A 80 4.50 -38.82 39.00
N MET A 81 3.78 -39.88 38.78
CA MET A 81 3.36 -40.30 37.42
C MET A 81 2.38 -39.30 36.80
N GLN A 82 1.42 -38.80 37.55
CA GLN A 82 0.47 -37.81 37.05
C GLN A 82 1.13 -36.46 36.76
N LEU A 83 2.12 -36.05 37.57
CA LEU A 83 2.92 -34.88 37.33
C LEU A 83 3.70 -34.96 36.01
N TRP A 84 4.38 -36.10 35.77
CA TRP A 84 5.10 -36.33 34.53
C TRP A 84 4.17 -36.41 33.32
N PHE A 85 3.02 -37.06 33.47
CA PHE A 85 2.02 -37.10 32.40
C PHE A 85 1.44 -35.73 32.10
N GLY A 86 1.09 -34.97 33.15
CA GLY A 86 0.62 -33.58 33.00
C GLY A 86 1.66 -32.68 32.35
N LEU A 87 2.94 -32.81 32.73
CA LEU A 87 4.04 -32.08 32.11
C LEU A 87 4.22 -32.47 30.64
N ALA A 88 4.14 -33.75 30.32
CA ALA A 88 4.24 -34.24 28.94
C ALA A 88 3.11 -33.66 28.05
N VAL A 89 1.86 -33.66 28.54
CA VAL A 89 0.71 -33.08 27.85
C VAL A 89 0.91 -31.59 27.66
N LEU A 90 1.39 -30.87 28.67
CA LEU A 90 1.67 -29.45 28.59
C LEU A 90 2.75 -29.15 27.54
N VAL A 91 3.85 -29.89 27.55
CA VAL A 91 4.92 -29.75 26.55
C VAL A 91 4.45 -30.06 25.14
N LEU A 92 3.60 -31.06 24.96
CA LEU A 92 3.00 -31.40 23.66
C LEU A 92 2.00 -30.35 23.16
N GLN A 93 1.32 -29.64 24.06
CA GLN A 93 0.37 -28.58 23.70
C GLN A 93 1.05 -27.25 23.37
N LEU A 94 2.22 -26.97 23.95
CA LEU A 94 2.94 -25.71 23.74
C LEU A 94 3.18 -25.37 22.25
N PRO A 95 3.70 -26.26 21.39
CA PRO A 95 3.94 -25.95 19.99
C PRO A 95 2.64 -25.71 19.20
N TYR A 96 1.50 -26.14 19.71
CA TYR A 96 0.20 -25.91 19.09
C TYR A 96 -0.49 -24.64 19.61
N SER A 97 -0.40 -24.35 20.91
CA SER A 97 -1.06 -23.18 21.52
C SER A 97 -0.30 -21.90 21.31
N ILE A 98 1.04 -21.90 21.44
CA ILE A 98 1.86 -20.69 21.32
C ILE A 98 1.65 -19.94 19.99
N PRO A 99 1.69 -20.57 18.81
CA PRO A 99 1.45 -19.89 17.56
C PRO A 99 0.05 -19.28 17.46
N LYS A 100 -0.95 -19.98 18.00
CA LYS A 100 -2.34 -19.48 18.03
C LYS A 100 -2.51 -18.30 18.98
N ASP A 101 -1.90 -18.37 20.13
CA ASP A 101 -1.95 -17.26 21.12
C ASP A 101 -1.21 -16.02 20.60
N ILE A 102 -0.05 -16.19 19.99
CA ILE A 102 0.66 -15.10 19.32
C ILE A 102 -0.21 -14.50 18.21
N ALA A 103 -0.86 -15.34 17.38
CA ALA A 103 -1.75 -14.87 16.33
C ALA A 103 -2.96 -14.12 16.90
N ARG A 104 -3.54 -14.63 18.01
CA ARG A 104 -4.65 -13.99 18.71
C ARG A 104 -4.25 -12.65 19.33
N ILE A 105 -3.12 -12.59 20.03
CA ILE A 105 -2.58 -11.34 20.60
C ILE A 105 -2.31 -10.31 19.50
N ARG A 106 -1.74 -10.77 18.37
CA ARG A 106 -1.50 -9.91 17.21
C ARG A 106 -2.81 -9.39 16.62
N GLN A 107 -3.86 -10.24 16.52
CA GLN A 107 -5.17 -9.82 16.06
C GLN A 107 -5.85 -8.84 17.02
N LEU A 108 -5.73 -9.03 18.33
CA LEU A 108 -6.25 -8.11 19.34
C LEU A 108 -5.53 -6.75 19.30
N ARG A 109 -4.22 -6.74 19.09
CA ARG A 109 -3.41 -5.51 19.09
C ARG A 109 -3.51 -4.74 17.76
N TYR A 110 -3.60 -5.42 16.64
CA TYR A 110 -3.54 -4.82 15.29
C TYR A 110 -4.82 -5.02 14.48
N GLY A 111 -5.84 -5.63 15.05
CA GLY A 111 -7.08 -5.97 14.37
C GLY A 111 -6.97 -7.22 13.47
N ARG A 112 -8.15 -7.75 13.08
CA ARG A 112 -8.22 -8.85 12.12
C ARG A 112 -8.20 -8.29 10.69
N ARG A 113 -7.17 -8.63 9.92
CA ARG A 113 -7.13 -8.27 8.51
C ARG A 113 -8.16 -9.07 7.71
N LEU A 114 -9.16 -8.37 7.18
CA LEU A 114 -10.17 -8.98 6.30
C LEU A 114 -9.73 -8.94 4.83
N LYS A 115 -9.21 -7.77 4.38
CA LYS A 115 -8.66 -7.53 3.02
C LYS A 115 -7.60 -6.44 3.11
N GLY A 116 -6.80 -6.27 2.06
CA GLY A 116 -5.84 -5.19 1.94
C GLY A 116 -4.37 -5.64 1.85
N PRO A 117 -3.44 -4.69 1.67
CA PRO A 117 -2.02 -4.99 1.50
C PRO A 117 -1.41 -5.65 2.73
N VAL A 118 -0.40 -6.48 2.52
CA VAL A 118 0.40 -7.13 3.58
C VAL A 118 1.75 -6.46 3.65
N LEU A 119 2.20 -6.18 4.87
CA LEU A 119 3.61 -5.84 5.09
C LEU A 119 4.44 -7.13 4.95
N VAL A 120 5.34 -7.13 3.98
CA VAL A 120 6.30 -8.21 3.77
C VAL A 120 7.71 -7.65 3.80
N SER A 121 8.70 -8.47 4.13
CA SER A 121 10.10 -8.06 4.02
C SER A 121 10.49 -7.87 2.56
N ALA A 122 11.46 -6.97 2.27
CA ALA A 122 11.97 -6.75 0.91
C ALA A 122 12.47 -8.05 0.26
N ALA A 123 13.06 -8.96 1.04
CA ALA A 123 13.51 -10.25 0.55
C ALA A 123 12.35 -11.16 0.12
N ALA A 124 11.28 -11.23 0.93
CA ALA A 124 10.08 -12.00 0.60
C ALA A 124 9.36 -11.42 -0.61
N PHE A 125 9.26 -10.10 -0.71
CA PHE A 125 8.68 -9.41 -1.85
C PHE A 125 9.46 -9.71 -3.14
N ASN A 126 10.79 -9.49 -3.13
CA ASN A 126 11.64 -9.74 -4.31
C ASN A 126 11.64 -11.20 -4.76
N LYS A 127 11.42 -12.16 -3.82
CA LYS A 127 11.26 -13.57 -4.18
C LYS A 127 9.95 -13.84 -4.92
N ALA A 128 8.91 -13.10 -4.60
CA ALA A 128 7.59 -13.22 -5.24
C ALA A 128 7.51 -12.44 -6.58
N VAL A 129 8.35 -11.42 -6.76
CA VAL A 129 8.38 -10.60 -7.98
C VAL A 129 9.31 -11.25 -9.00
N ALA A 130 8.74 -11.71 -10.10
CA ALA A 130 9.51 -12.20 -11.24
C ALA A 130 9.95 -11.04 -12.14
N GLY A 131 11.22 -11.04 -12.59
CA GLY A 131 11.71 -10.17 -13.67
C GLY A 131 12.62 -9.03 -13.24
N ASP A 132 13.03 -8.24 -14.27
CA ASP A 132 14.08 -7.20 -14.20
C ASP A 132 13.52 -5.78 -14.10
N GLY A 133 12.44 -5.61 -13.34
CA GLY A 133 11.84 -4.30 -13.17
C GLY A 133 12.73 -3.32 -12.41
N ILE A 134 12.35 -2.05 -12.43
CA ILE A 134 13.06 -0.96 -11.76
C ILE A 134 13.25 -1.28 -10.27
N GLY A 135 14.49 -1.16 -9.79
CA GLY A 135 14.86 -1.37 -8.41
C GLY A 135 15.04 -0.07 -7.65
N ILE A 136 14.45 0.02 -6.45
CA ILE A 136 14.63 1.14 -5.53
C ILE A 136 15.53 0.68 -4.39
N THR A 137 16.63 1.38 -4.15
CA THR A 137 17.57 1.07 -3.05
C THR A 137 16.87 1.29 -1.71
N THR A 138 17.03 0.35 -0.79
CA THR A 138 16.50 0.41 0.57
C THR A 138 17.63 0.58 1.58
N ILE A 139 17.34 1.23 2.72
CA ILE A 139 18.33 1.47 3.78
C ILE A 139 18.77 0.15 4.43
N ASP A 140 17.82 -0.76 4.62
CA ASP A 140 18.02 -1.98 5.42
C ASP A 140 18.59 -3.16 4.62
N THR A 141 18.56 -3.10 3.31
CA THR A 141 19.00 -4.20 2.46
C THR A 141 19.94 -3.75 1.36
N LYS A 142 21.02 -4.50 1.13
CA LYS A 142 21.91 -4.29 -0.01
C LYS A 142 21.24 -4.57 -1.37
N ARG A 143 20.06 -5.20 -1.36
CA ARG A 143 19.30 -5.54 -2.56
C ARG A 143 18.19 -4.53 -2.77
N PRO A 144 18.04 -3.97 -3.99
CA PRO A 144 16.97 -3.04 -4.28
C PRO A 144 15.60 -3.73 -4.17
N LEU A 145 14.58 -3.00 -3.74
CA LEU A 145 13.19 -3.41 -3.85
C LEU A 145 12.78 -3.27 -5.32
N ARG A 146 12.42 -4.37 -5.97
CA ARG A 146 12.09 -4.38 -7.39
C ARG A 146 10.61 -4.12 -7.63
N ILE A 147 10.31 -3.27 -8.58
CA ILE A 147 8.96 -3.11 -9.13
C ILE A 147 8.81 -4.16 -10.21
N PRO A 148 7.72 -4.96 -10.23
CA PRO A 148 7.49 -5.90 -11.34
C PRO A 148 7.44 -5.17 -12.68
N ARG A 149 8.04 -5.74 -13.73
CA ARG A 149 8.07 -5.09 -15.04
C ARG A 149 6.68 -4.86 -15.64
N ASP A 150 5.76 -5.77 -15.42
CA ASP A 150 4.33 -5.62 -15.75
C ASP A 150 3.60 -4.58 -14.89
N GLY A 151 4.23 -4.15 -13.80
CA GLY A 151 3.75 -3.09 -12.92
C GLY A 151 4.31 -1.70 -13.24
N GLU A 152 5.35 -1.59 -14.06
CA GLU A 152 6.01 -0.31 -14.36
C GLU A 152 5.10 0.67 -15.13
N ASN A 153 4.14 0.17 -15.88
CA ASN A 153 3.11 0.97 -16.57
C ASN A 153 1.93 1.38 -15.68
N LYS A 154 1.92 0.98 -14.41
CA LYS A 154 0.90 1.38 -13.44
C LYS A 154 1.32 2.69 -12.76
N HIS A 155 0.33 3.43 -12.27
CA HIS A 155 0.59 4.69 -11.59
C HIS A 155 1.26 4.47 -10.22
N PHE A 156 2.35 5.20 -9.96
CA PHE A 156 3.04 5.23 -8.67
C PHE A 156 2.85 6.60 -8.02
N LEU A 157 2.53 6.60 -6.73
CA LEU A 157 2.47 7.79 -5.92
C LEU A 157 3.58 7.76 -4.87
N ILE A 158 4.51 8.72 -4.95
CA ILE A 158 5.60 8.89 -3.98
C ILE A 158 5.27 10.11 -3.12
N VAL A 159 4.99 9.88 -1.85
CA VAL A 159 4.58 10.92 -0.89
C VAL A 159 5.62 11.04 0.21
N GLY A 160 5.86 12.25 0.67
CA GLY A 160 6.78 12.56 1.76
C GLY A 160 7.05 14.06 1.86
N ASP A 161 7.57 14.51 2.97
CA ASP A 161 7.94 15.90 3.21
C ASP A 161 9.18 16.34 2.42
N THR A 162 9.49 17.64 2.45
CA THR A 162 10.73 18.16 1.88
C THR A 162 11.93 17.50 2.55
N GLY A 163 12.90 17.07 1.74
CA GLY A 163 14.09 16.35 2.24
C GLY A 163 13.91 14.84 2.49
N SER A 164 12.70 14.29 2.34
CA SER A 164 12.44 12.84 2.54
C SER A 164 13.04 11.90 1.48
N GLY A 165 13.70 12.44 0.46
CA GLY A 165 14.35 11.65 -0.59
C GLY A 165 13.49 11.32 -1.81
N LYS A 166 12.33 11.97 -2.02
CA LYS A 166 11.46 11.75 -3.19
C LYS A 166 12.23 11.89 -4.52
N SER A 167 12.94 13.01 -4.70
CA SER A 167 13.75 13.25 -5.91
C SER A 167 14.87 12.21 -6.07
N SER A 168 15.40 11.67 -4.98
CA SER A 168 16.40 10.60 -5.03
C SER A 168 15.82 9.29 -5.55
N ILE A 169 14.59 8.94 -5.16
CA ILE A 169 13.89 7.76 -5.69
C ILE A 169 13.62 7.94 -7.18
N ILE A 170 13.07 9.09 -7.58
CA ILE A 170 12.79 9.38 -9.01
C ILE A 170 14.10 9.32 -9.81
N ARG A 171 15.19 9.88 -9.29
CA ARG A 171 16.51 9.84 -9.94
C ARG A 171 17.02 8.41 -10.14
N GLN A 172 16.86 7.53 -9.14
CA GLN A 172 17.21 6.11 -9.27
C GLN A 172 16.39 5.41 -10.37
N MET A 173 15.10 5.74 -10.49
CA MET A 173 14.24 5.22 -11.54
C MET A 173 14.71 5.72 -12.91
N LEU A 174 14.96 7.01 -13.07
CA LEU A 174 15.40 7.62 -14.33
C LEU A 174 16.75 7.06 -14.81
N TYR A 175 17.71 6.82 -13.91
CA TYR A 175 18.97 6.16 -14.27
C TYR A 175 18.76 4.77 -14.88
N GLN A 176 17.82 4.01 -14.36
CA GLN A 176 17.55 2.68 -14.87
C GLN A 176 16.78 2.71 -16.19
N VAL A 177 15.88 3.68 -16.36
CA VAL A 177 15.18 3.95 -17.64
C VAL A 177 16.21 4.34 -18.72
N ASP A 178 17.15 5.21 -18.37
CA ASP A 178 18.25 5.62 -19.28
C ASP A 178 19.15 4.43 -19.65
N ALA A 179 19.60 3.65 -18.66
CA ALA A 179 20.44 2.49 -18.87
C ALA A 179 19.78 1.41 -19.74
N ARG A 180 18.45 1.31 -19.74
CA ARG A 180 17.69 0.40 -20.60
C ARG A 180 17.46 0.96 -22.01
N GLY A 181 17.75 2.23 -22.25
CA GLY A 181 17.45 2.90 -23.51
C GLY A 181 15.95 3.17 -23.73
N ASP A 182 15.14 3.14 -22.67
CA ASP A 182 13.72 3.43 -22.74
C ASP A 182 13.48 4.94 -22.91
N SER A 183 12.39 5.33 -23.58
CA SER A 183 11.96 6.72 -23.66
C SER A 183 11.23 7.17 -22.41
N ALA A 184 11.33 8.47 -22.10
CA ALA A 184 10.63 9.06 -20.95
C ALA A 184 10.05 10.44 -21.27
N ILE A 185 8.95 10.79 -20.59
CA ILE A 185 8.43 12.16 -20.51
C ILE A 185 8.55 12.56 -19.05
N VAL A 186 9.33 13.60 -18.80
CA VAL A 186 9.64 14.06 -17.44
C VAL A 186 9.08 15.46 -17.24
N TYR A 187 8.07 15.60 -16.39
CA TYR A 187 7.63 16.90 -15.92
C TYR A 187 8.52 17.37 -14.77
N ASP A 188 9.35 18.37 -15.03
CA ASP A 188 10.42 18.85 -14.15
C ASP A 188 10.36 20.36 -13.95
N PRO A 189 9.36 20.88 -13.24
CA PRO A 189 9.16 22.32 -13.06
C PRO A 189 10.32 23.01 -12.33
N ALA A 190 11.11 22.26 -11.54
CA ALA A 190 12.26 22.78 -10.80
C ALA A 190 13.59 22.67 -11.56
N CYS A 191 13.59 22.06 -12.74
CA CYS A 191 14.79 21.80 -13.56
C CYS A 191 15.88 20.98 -12.82
N GLU A 192 15.48 20.05 -11.93
CA GLU A 192 16.41 19.17 -11.21
C GLU A 192 16.90 18.01 -12.08
N PHE A 193 16.00 17.43 -12.84
CA PHE A 193 16.28 16.24 -13.65
C PHE A 193 16.84 16.58 -15.02
N VAL A 194 16.34 17.65 -15.67
CA VAL A 194 16.82 18.07 -16.99
C VAL A 194 18.32 18.39 -16.97
N LYS A 195 18.84 18.97 -15.88
CA LYS A 195 20.27 19.28 -15.72
C LYS A 195 21.15 18.03 -15.70
N GLN A 196 20.62 16.90 -15.24
CA GLN A 196 21.37 15.68 -15.03
C GLN A 196 21.19 14.68 -16.17
N PHE A 197 19.99 14.60 -16.75
CA PHE A 197 19.62 13.54 -17.67
C PHE A 197 19.51 14.01 -19.13
N TYR A 198 19.49 15.31 -19.39
CA TYR A 198 19.41 15.83 -20.75
C TYR A 198 20.61 15.39 -21.59
N ASN A 199 20.35 14.78 -22.73
CA ASN A 199 21.36 14.32 -23.68
C ASN A 199 20.95 14.63 -25.12
N SER A 200 21.57 15.67 -25.71
CA SER A 200 21.30 16.08 -27.09
C SER A 200 21.59 14.99 -28.12
N ARG A 201 22.58 14.11 -27.86
CA ARG A 201 22.92 12.99 -28.75
C ARG A 201 21.84 11.91 -28.80
N ARG A 202 21.09 11.73 -27.72
CA ARG A 202 19.93 10.86 -27.68
C ARG A 202 18.74 11.45 -28.44
N GLY A 203 18.74 12.73 -28.69
CA GLY A 203 17.65 13.47 -29.35
C GLY A 203 16.60 13.97 -28.33
N ASP A 204 17.05 14.32 -27.13
CA ASP A 204 16.16 14.83 -26.08
C ASP A 204 15.61 16.21 -26.41
N ILE A 205 14.39 16.44 -26.00
CA ILE A 205 13.62 17.65 -26.22
C ILE A 205 13.33 18.36 -24.89
N VAL A 206 13.51 19.65 -24.85
CA VAL A 206 13.07 20.51 -23.75
C VAL A 206 11.89 21.35 -24.19
N LEU A 207 10.75 21.13 -23.60
CA LEU A 207 9.53 21.91 -23.83
C LEU A 207 9.40 22.97 -22.74
N ASN A 208 9.96 24.14 -23.01
CA ASN A 208 9.89 25.32 -22.16
C ASN A 208 10.12 26.56 -23.03
N PRO A 209 9.13 27.45 -23.20
CA PRO A 209 9.26 28.65 -24.01
C PRO A 209 10.40 29.60 -23.58
N LEU A 210 10.86 29.45 -22.32
CA LEU A 210 11.96 30.26 -21.78
C LEU A 210 13.32 29.59 -21.89
N ASP A 211 13.41 28.44 -22.55
CA ASP A 211 14.65 27.69 -22.74
C ASP A 211 15.08 27.75 -24.21
N ALA A 212 16.31 28.19 -24.47
CA ALA A 212 16.84 28.30 -25.84
C ALA A 212 16.93 26.95 -26.61
N ARG A 213 16.78 25.82 -25.92
CA ARG A 213 16.76 24.49 -26.53
C ARG A 213 15.37 24.07 -26.98
N MET A 214 14.33 24.88 -26.72
CA MET A 214 12.98 24.56 -27.16
C MET A 214 12.92 24.52 -28.68
N PRO A 215 12.47 23.42 -29.31
CA PRO A 215 12.24 23.37 -30.73
C PRO A 215 11.01 24.19 -31.14
N TYR A 216 10.92 24.55 -32.40
CA TYR A 216 9.71 25.10 -32.97
C TYR A 216 8.59 24.07 -32.88
N TRP A 217 7.47 24.48 -32.30
CA TRP A 217 6.26 23.68 -32.24
C TRP A 217 5.09 24.44 -32.84
N ASN A 218 4.37 23.75 -33.74
CA ASN A 218 3.18 24.30 -34.39
C ASN A 218 2.00 23.35 -34.15
N PRO A 219 0.92 23.79 -33.47
CA PRO A 219 -0.26 22.96 -33.23
C PRO A 219 -0.91 22.42 -34.51
N SER A 220 -0.78 23.13 -35.64
CA SER A 220 -1.28 22.68 -36.93
C SER A 220 -0.52 21.46 -37.48
N LYS A 221 0.76 21.31 -37.14
CA LYS A 221 1.60 20.17 -37.55
C LYS A 221 1.28 18.90 -36.72
N GLU A 222 0.56 19.02 -35.60
CA GLU A 222 0.05 17.85 -34.85
C GLU A 222 -1.14 17.19 -35.53
N LEU A 223 -1.84 17.89 -36.41
CA LEU A 223 -3.07 17.42 -37.02
C LEU A 223 -2.79 16.52 -38.22
N ARG A 224 -3.21 15.29 -38.15
CA ARG A 224 -3.30 14.37 -39.31
C ARG A 224 -4.66 14.44 -39.98
N ARG A 225 -5.70 14.72 -39.19
CA ARG A 225 -7.09 14.84 -39.62
C ARG A 225 -7.74 16.04 -38.95
N LYS A 226 -8.66 16.70 -39.67
CA LYS A 226 -9.39 17.85 -39.11
C LYS A 226 -10.12 17.56 -37.81
N ALA A 227 -10.56 16.32 -37.58
CA ALA A 227 -11.23 15.91 -36.35
C ALA A 227 -10.30 16.02 -35.10
N GLU A 228 -8.99 15.93 -35.25
CA GLU A 228 -8.01 16.02 -34.18
C GLU A 228 -7.89 17.46 -33.63
N ALA A 229 -8.27 18.48 -34.44
CA ALA A 229 -8.33 19.86 -33.97
C ALA A 229 -9.29 20.02 -32.78
N LYS A 230 -10.39 19.26 -32.74
CA LYS A 230 -11.30 19.28 -31.62
C LYS A 230 -10.67 18.69 -30.35
N ALA A 231 -9.90 17.62 -30.49
CA ALA A 231 -9.21 17.00 -29.35
C ALA A 231 -8.16 17.96 -28.74
N LEU A 232 -7.41 18.66 -29.62
CA LEU A 232 -6.45 19.67 -29.18
C LEU A 232 -7.15 20.87 -28.52
N ALA A 233 -8.28 21.32 -29.06
CA ALA A 233 -9.08 22.38 -28.46
C ALA A 233 -9.59 22.02 -27.06
N VAL A 234 -10.07 20.78 -26.86
CA VAL A 234 -10.54 20.28 -25.55
C VAL A 234 -9.40 20.26 -24.53
N SER A 235 -8.18 19.92 -24.91
CA SER A 235 -7.05 19.91 -24.00
C SER A 235 -6.60 21.32 -23.59
N LEU A 236 -6.80 22.33 -24.45
CA LEU A 236 -6.44 23.73 -24.17
C LEU A 236 -7.50 24.45 -23.31
N TYR A 237 -8.77 24.19 -23.56
CA TYR A 237 -9.88 24.83 -22.85
C TYR A 237 -10.48 23.86 -21.84
N GLN A 238 -9.90 23.77 -20.64
CA GLN A 238 -10.40 22.92 -19.57
C GLN A 238 -11.59 23.57 -18.83
N PRO A 239 -12.60 22.83 -18.40
CA PRO A 239 -13.78 23.35 -17.72
C PRO A 239 -13.55 23.70 -16.23
N GLU A 240 -12.31 23.74 -15.76
CA GLU A 240 -12.00 23.93 -14.35
C GLU A 240 -12.51 25.29 -13.84
N GLY A 241 -13.34 25.26 -12.79
CA GLY A 241 -13.88 26.45 -12.12
C GLY A 241 -14.92 27.24 -12.90
N VAL A 242 -15.35 26.78 -14.09
CA VAL A 242 -16.31 27.50 -14.94
C VAL A 242 -17.73 27.02 -14.69
N THR A 243 -18.59 27.90 -14.18
CA THR A 243 -20.01 27.59 -13.89
C THR A 243 -20.84 27.41 -15.16
N ASN A 244 -20.51 28.17 -16.24
CA ASN A 244 -21.24 28.12 -17.50
C ASN A 244 -20.41 27.45 -18.61
N ARG A 245 -20.77 26.23 -18.97
CA ARG A 245 -20.11 25.43 -20.00
C ARG A 245 -20.04 26.09 -21.38
N PHE A 246 -20.95 26.99 -21.68
CA PHE A 246 -20.95 27.69 -22.95
C PHE A 246 -19.64 28.43 -23.19
N PHE A 247 -19.11 29.13 -22.17
CA PHE A 247 -17.87 29.89 -22.27
C PHE A 247 -16.60 29.02 -22.33
N VAL A 248 -16.74 27.71 -22.20
CA VAL A 248 -15.68 26.72 -22.48
C VAL A 248 -15.85 26.12 -23.86
N GLU A 249 -17.07 25.65 -24.18
CA GLU A 249 -17.35 24.92 -25.43
C GLU A 249 -17.34 25.81 -26.69
N ALA A 250 -17.81 27.06 -26.56
CA ALA A 250 -17.83 27.98 -27.70
C ALA A 250 -16.41 28.35 -28.18
N PRO A 251 -15.47 28.80 -27.29
CA PRO A 251 -14.08 28.98 -27.69
C PRO A 251 -13.41 27.72 -28.21
N GLN A 252 -13.66 26.54 -27.63
CA GLN A 252 -13.13 25.26 -28.14
C GLN A 252 -13.54 25.02 -29.61
N LYS A 253 -14.81 25.22 -29.94
CA LYS A 253 -15.33 25.00 -31.28
C LYS A 253 -14.71 25.99 -32.29
N ILE A 254 -14.65 27.27 -31.93
CA ILE A 254 -14.03 28.30 -32.75
C ILE A 254 -12.56 28.04 -32.95
N PHE A 255 -11.80 27.75 -31.88
CA PHE A 255 -10.40 27.39 -31.96
C PHE A 255 -10.15 26.19 -32.89
N ALA A 256 -10.91 25.11 -32.72
CA ALA A 256 -10.81 23.95 -33.61
C ALA A 256 -11.11 24.30 -35.08
N HIS A 257 -12.06 25.20 -35.32
CA HIS A 257 -12.36 25.69 -36.66
C HIS A 257 -11.18 26.51 -37.23
N LEU A 258 -10.64 27.47 -36.47
CA LEU A 258 -9.46 28.24 -36.88
C LEU A 258 -8.28 27.32 -37.17
N LEU A 259 -8.04 26.33 -36.34
CA LEU A 259 -6.94 25.37 -36.51
C LEU A 259 -7.08 24.52 -37.78
N SER A 260 -8.34 24.32 -38.26
CA SER A 260 -8.59 23.56 -39.50
C SER A 260 -8.05 24.24 -40.79
N TYR A 261 -7.69 25.52 -40.69
CA TYR A 261 -6.99 26.26 -41.76
C TYR A 261 -5.47 26.08 -41.72
N LEU A 262 -4.95 25.29 -40.78
CA LEU A 262 -3.53 24.99 -40.59
C LEU A 262 -2.65 26.26 -40.42
N PRO A 263 -3.02 27.22 -39.54
CA PRO A 263 -2.23 28.43 -39.34
C PRO A 263 -0.87 28.12 -38.72
N THR A 264 0.07 29.05 -38.91
CA THR A 264 1.24 29.13 -38.02
C THR A 264 0.85 29.63 -36.65
N PRO A 265 1.67 29.42 -35.58
CA PRO A 265 1.39 29.99 -34.26
C PRO A 265 1.14 31.50 -34.29
N GLU A 266 1.93 32.23 -35.07
CA GLU A 266 1.80 33.69 -35.22
C GLU A 266 0.47 34.08 -35.86
N GLN A 267 0.09 33.38 -36.93
CA GLN A 267 -1.23 33.57 -37.57
C GLN A 267 -2.38 33.23 -36.62
N LEU A 268 -2.22 32.15 -35.86
CA LEU A 268 -3.24 31.73 -34.89
C LEU A 268 -3.41 32.78 -33.80
N ILE A 269 -2.31 33.31 -33.25
CA ILE A 269 -2.33 34.44 -32.28
C ILE A 269 -3.01 35.65 -32.88
N GLN A 270 -2.63 36.07 -34.07
CA GLN A 270 -3.20 37.21 -34.76
C GLN A 270 -4.73 37.03 -34.92
N TRP A 271 -5.17 35.86 -35.38
CA TRP A 271 -6.59 35.60 -35.56
C TRP A 271 -7.38 35.61 -34.26
N MET A 272 -6.87 34.93 -33.24
CA MET A 272 -7.53 34.83 -31.93
C MET A 272 -7.58 36.16 -31.17
N SER A 273 -6.65 37.06 -31.46
CA SER A 273 -6.56 38.42 -30.83
C SER A 273 -7.37 39.46 -31.58
N ASN A 274 -7.85 39.17 -32.81
CA ASN A 274 -8.56 40.12 -33.64
C ASN A 274 -10.01 39.65 -33.93
N PRO A 275 -11.03 40.33 -33.35
CA PRO A 275 -12.43 40.01 -33.57
C PRO A 275 -12.85 39.97 -35.07
N GLU A 276 -12.30 40.88 -35.88
CA GLU A 276 -12.62 40.95 -37.29
C GLU A 276 -12.10 39.72 -38.06
N GLU A 277 -10.89 39.24 -37.68
CA GLU A 277 -10.31 38.02 -38.24
C GLU A 277 -11.13 36.79 -37.90
N ILE A 278 -11.62 36.69 -36.66
CA ILE A 278 -12.51 35.63 -36.23
C ILE A 278 -13.81 35.67 -37.04
N ASP A 279 -14.46 36.85 -37.12
CA ASP A 279 -15.71 37.04 -37.88
C ASP A 279 -15.57 36.59 -39.33
N ARG A 280 -14.47 37.02 -40.00
CA ARG A 280 -14.21 36.64 -41.39
C ARG A 280 -14.19 35.13 -41.61
N ARG A 281 -13.59 34.38 -40.67
CA ARG A 281 -13.38 32.94 -40.79
C ARG A 281 -14.60 32.12 -40.37
N VAL A 282 -15.41 32.61 -39.43
CA VAL A 282 -16.58 31.87 -38.95
C VAL A 282 -17.87 32.28 -39.59
N ARG A 283 -17.91 33.39 -40.34
CA ARG A 283 -19.14 33.98 -40.92
C ARG A 283 -20.02 32.99 -41.70
N ASN A 284 -19.41 32.10 -42.45
CA ASN A 284 -20.10 31.11 -43.29
C ASN A 284 -20.09 29.70 -42.68
N SER A 285 -19.90 29.60 -41.36
CA SER A 285 -19.87 28.33 -40.65
C SER A 285 -20.99 28.28 -39.59
N GLU A 286 -21.26 27.07 -39.09
CA GLU A 286 -22.18 26.85 -37.97
C GLU A 286 -21.72 27.58 -36.70
N TYR A 287 -20.47 27.95 -36.60
CA TYR A 287 -19.87 28.60 -35.42
C TYR A 287 -20.17 30.08 -35.32
N TRP A 288 -20.74 30.71 -36.40
CA TRP A 288 -21.15 32.09 -36.37
C TRP A 288 -22.18 32.40 -35.26
N ALA A 289 -23.10 31.45 -35.02
CA ALA A 289 -24.08 31.57 -33.96
C ALA A 289 -23.48 31.67 -32.53
N LEU A 290 -22.24 31.22 -32.33
CA LEU A 290 -21.58 31.29 -31.05
C LEU A 290 -21.07 32.69 -30.71
N ILE A 291 -20.93 33.55 -31.71
CA ILE A 291 -20.44 34.93 -31.59
C ILE A 291 -21.41 35.92 -32.29
N ASP A 292 -22.70 35.67 -32.21
CA ASP A 292 -23.74 36.52 -32.83
C ASP A 292 -23.56 37.96 -32.31
N PRO A 293 -23.45 39.00 -33.23
CA PRO A 293 -23.42 40.40 -32.85
C PRO A 293 -24.67 40.87 -32.09
N LYS A 294 -25.79 40.17 -32.23
CA LYS A 294 -27.04 40.49 -31.52
C LYS A 294 -26.98 40.09 -30.03
N ALA A 295 -25.98 39.32 -29.61
CA ALA A 295 -25.76 38.91 -28.25
C ALA A 295 -24.38 39.44 -27.73
N PRO A 296 -24.21 40.77 -27.51
CA PRO A 296 -22.92 41.38 -27.32
C PRO A 296 -22.16 40.85 -26.08
N GLN A 297 -22.86 40.58 -24.98
CA GLN A 297 -22.20 40.06 -23.75
C GLN A 297 -21.63 38.67 -23.95
N GLN A 298 -22.39 37.79 -24.61
CA GLN A 298 -21.96 36.42 -24.93
C GLN A 298 -20.80 36.45 -25.90
N ARG A 299 -20.86 37.29 -26.95
CA ARG A 299 -19.81 37.48 -27.94
C ARG A 299 -18.48 37.94 -27.25
N THR A 300 -18.57 38.99 -26.43
CA THR A 300 -17.41 39.51 -25.73
C THR A 300 -16.74 38.47 -24.83
N GLY A 301 -17.54 37.65 -24.13
CA GLY A 301 -17.02 36.57 -23.30
C GLY A 301 -16.27 35.50 -24.10
N VAL A 302 -16.84 35.08 -25.25
CA VAL A 302 -16.21 34.07 -26.11
C VAL A 302 -14.92 34.60 -26.75
N LEU A 303 -14.96 35.83 -27.30
CA LEU A 303 -13.78 36.49 -27.90
C LEU A 303 -12.70 36.75 -26.86
N GLY A 304 -13.08 37.18 -25.66
CA GLY A 304 -12.15 37.34 -24.52
C GLY A 304 -11.45 36.03 -24.15
N SER A 305 -12.17 34.92 -24.08
CA SER A 305 -11.59 33.60 -23.82
C SER A 305 -10.61 33.16 -24.91
N LEU A 306 -10.92 33.44 -26.18
CA LEU A 306 -10.01 33.15 -27.30
C LEU A 306 -8.73 33.99 -27.20
N ASN A 307 -8.85 35.29 -26.95
CA ASN A 307 -7.68 36.17 -26.80
C ASN A 307 -6.78 35.78 -25.61
N MET A 308 -7.38 35.43 -24.47
CA MET A 308 -6.63 34.91 -23.31
C MET A 308 -5.88 33.61 -23.67
N SER A 309 -6.47 32.74 -24.45
CA SER A 309 -5.80 31.51 -24.90
C SER A 309 -4.67 31.79 -25.89
N ALA A 310 -4.77 32.86 -26.70
CA ALA A 310 -3.70 33.31 -27.58
C ALA A 310 -2.42 33.65 -26.80
N ASP A 311 -2.56 34.17 -25.58
CA ASP A 311 -1.43 34.53 -24.70
C ASP A 311 -0.56 33.30 -24.35
N SER A 312 -1.15 32.07 -24.33
CA SER A 312 -0.40 30.84 -24.10
C SER A 312 0.55 30.48 -25.26
N PHE A 313 0.29 30.97 -26.46
CA PHE A 313 1.13 30.77 -27.64
C PHE A 313 2.19 31.85 -27.83
N ARG A 314 2.01 33.05 -27.25
CA ARG A 314 2.93 34.18 -27.43
C ARG A 314 4.38 33.92 -26.99
N PRO A 315 4.64 33.14 -25.90
CA PRO A 315 5.99 32.83 -25.49
C PRO A 315 6.68 31.77 -26.34
N LEU A 316 5.95 31.09 -27.25
CA LEU A 316 6.56 30.07 -28.10
C LEU A 316 7.59 30.66 -29.06
N PRO A 317 8.74 30.01 -29.25
CA PRO A 317 9.75 30.48 -30.18
C PRO A 317 9.22 30.40 -31.62
N LYS A 318 9.63 31.35 -32.45
CA LYS A 318 9.33 31.34 -33.88
C LYS A 318 10.19 30.35 -34.63
N GLU A 319 9.80 30.01 -35.87
CA GLU A 319 10.51 29.04 -36.67
C GLU A 319 11.94 29.49 -37.00
N ASP A 320 12.16 30.79 -37.21
CA ASP A 320 13.46 31.41 -37.48
C ASP A 320 14.34 31.56 -36.21
N GLU A 321 13.79 31.47 -35.03
CA GLU A 321 14.50 31.54 -33.75
C GLU A 321 14.99 30.15 -33.28
N THR A 322 14.60 29.08 -33.95
CA THR A 322 14.90 27.68 -33.54
C THR A 322 15.72 26.92 -34.54
N THR A 323 16.47 25.94 -34.05
CA THR A 323 17.32 25.07 -34.92
C THR A 323 16.63 23.78 -35.33
N SER A 324 15.47 23.46 -34.75
CA SER A 324 14.77 22.21 -34.98
C SER A 324 13.25 22.37 -34.85
N VAL A 325 12.53 21.51 -35.54
CA VAL A 325 11.07 21.41 -35.46
C VAL A 325 10.70 20.11 -34.75
N TRP A 326 9.71 20.17 -33.90
CA TRP A 326 9.24 19.02 -33.14
C TRP A 326 7.71 18.93 -33.15
N THR A 327 7.19 17.69 -33.16
CA THR A 327 5.78 17.40 -32.93
C THR A 327 5.66 16.17 -32.02
N ALA A 328 4.67 16.17 -31.15
CA ALA A 328 4.34 15.03 -30.31
C ALA A 328 3.93 13.83 -31.16
N THR A 329 3.22 14.10 -32.24
CA THR A 329 2.77 13.10 -33.22
C THR A 329 3.94 12.32 -33.83
N GLU A 330 5.04 12.96 -34.20
CA GLU A 330 6.20 12.29 -34.76
C GLU A 330 7.05 11.60 -33.71
N TRP A 331 7.22 12.26 -32.58
CA TRP A 331 7.90 11.64 -31.44
C TRP A 331 7.20 10.36 -30.96
N ALA A 332 5.87 10.32 -30.92
CA ALA A 332 5.11 9.14 -30.51
C ALA A 332 5.33 7.93 -31.42
N LYS A 333 5.67 8.14 -32.71
CA LYS A 333 6.01 7.07 -33.65
C LYS A 333 7.43 6.52 -33.41
N THR A 334 8.40 7.42 -33.25
CA THR A 334 9.81 7.07 -33.14
C THR A 334 10.23 6.75 -31.72
N ARG A 335 9.61 7.39 -30.73
CA ARG A 335 9.95 7.38 -29.29
C ARG A 335 11.44 7.59 -29.03
N ARG A 336 12.08 8.39 -29.90
CA ARG A 336 13.50 8.69 -29.80
C ARG A 336 13.72 9.88 -28.87
N GLY A 337 14.62 9.72 -27.91
CA GLY A 337 14.94 10.72 -26.91
C GLY A 337 13.89 10.87 -25.80
N TRP A 338 14.21 11.66 -24.82
CA TRP A 338 13.33 12.01 -23.72
C TRP A 338 12.71 13.39 -23.93
N ILE A 339 11.53 13.61 -23.37
CA ILE A 339 10.88 14.93 -23.33
C ILE A 339 10.96 15.44 -21.91
N PHE A 340 11.53 16.63 -21.74
CA PHE A 340 11.53 17.36 -20.48
C PHE A 340 10.57 18.53 -20.60
N ILE A 341 9.54 18.56 -19.75
CA ILE A 341 8.60 19.68 -19.63
C ILE A 341 8.99 20.47 -18.39
N THR A 342 9.51 21.68 -18.59
CA THR A 342 9.99 22.54 -17.52
C THR A 342 9.28 23.89 -17.53
N SER A 343 9.18 24.54 -16.35
CA SER A 343 8.46 25.83 -16.23
C SER A 343 9.33 26.99 -15.75
N ARG A 344 10.58 26.73 -15.39
CA ARG A 344 11.53 27.78 -14.96
C ARG A 344 12.57 28.02 -16.04
N PRO A 345 13.01 29.29 -16.25
CA PRO A 345 14.13 29.57 -17.13
C PRO A 345 15.40 28.91 -16.59
N THR A 346 16.06 28.11 -17.43
CA THR A 346 17.39 27.57 -17.14
C THR A 346 18.46 28.62 -17.45
N MET A 347 18.32 29.81 -16.87
CA MET A 347 19.06 31.02 -17.22
C MET A 347 20.59 30.92 -17.20
N ARG A 348 21.18 29.90 -16.59
CA ARG A 348 22.65 29.78 -16.54
C ARG A 348 23.26 29.00 -17.70
N GLU A 349 22.51 28.23 -18.45
CA GLU A 349 23.01 27.42 -19.58
C GLU A 349 22.65 27.99 -20.95
N ALA A 350 21.60 28.82 -21.04
CA ALA A 350 21.22 29.50 -22.28
C ALA A 350 22.25 30.54 -22.75
N LEU A 351 23.17 30.96 -21.88
CA LEU A 351 24.26 31.93 -22.18
C LEU A 351 25.61 31.27 -22.50
N ARG A 352 25.71 29.94 -22.54
CA ARG A 352 26.93 29.25 -22.97
C ARG A 352 26.90 29.03 -24.50
N PRO A 353 27.82 29.65 -25.25
CA PRO A 353 27.97 29.29 -26.65
C PRO A 353 28.37 27.82 -26.77
N PRO A 354 27.89 27.10 -27.82
CA PRO A 354 28.24 25.71 -28.05
C PRO A 354 29.75 25.62 -28.27
N GLY A 355 30.52 25.11 -27.31
CA GLY A 355 31.95 24.87 -27.46
C GLY A 355 32.87 25.42 -26.36
N GLY A 356 32.40 26.15 -25.39
CA GLY A 356 33.24 26.68 -24.31
C GLY A 356 33.66 25.60 -23.30
N ARG A 357 34.83 25.00 -23.45
CA ARG A 357 35.51 24.26 -22.35
C ARG A 357 35.90 25.27 -21.26
N LEU A 358 35.60 24.96 -20.04
CA LEU A 358 36.20 25.64 -18.91
C LEU A 358 37.67 25.22 -18.83
N SER A 359 38.54 26.19 -18.96
CA SER A 359 39.95 26.12 -18.56
C SER A 359 40.04 26.18 -17.03
#